data_9fc7c892693614c854151155fb28becb
#
_entry.id   9fc7c892693614c854151155fb28becb
#
_cell.length_a   1.000
_cell.length_b   1.000
_cell.length_c   1.000
_cell.angle_alpha   90.00
_cell.angle_beta   90.00
_cell.angle_gamma   90.00
#
_symmetry.space_group_name_H-M   'P 1'
#
loop_
_entity.id
_entity.type
_entity.pdbx_description
1 polymer ?
#
loop_
_entity_poly.entity_id
_entity_poly.type
_entity_poly.pdbx_seq_one_letter_code
_entity_poly.pdbx_strand_id
1 'polypeptide(L)'
;MSNLMPSPDALECRADAASAPSVKAYRARSADLGGGFVVRRALPQTGRRLVGPWCFLDHFGPLSFHAGKPMDVAPHPHIGLQTVTWLVEGEALHKDSLGHEQLIRPGQLNLMTAGRGIAHSEETPPRNSRTLHGLQLWLALPDAHRCAAPSFHHHGSLPMVTFGTCRAMVVIGELDGVRSPAQTYSSTVGVELAADRDGHTAVPLAASFEHAILLLVGHVELDDRALAPGTLYYLGTGREQLSLRLRAGARLMLIGGEPFGERILMWWNFVARTPEEIAEARSDWEQDHRRFGDVRAYVGRRLPAPPLTLRPPRPR
;
A
#
# COMPACT_ATOMS: atom_id res chain seq x y z
N MET A 1 2.09 -5.29 -5.71
CA MET A 1 3.22 -5.61 -6.61
C MET A 1 3.60 -7.06 -6.46
N SER A 2 3.77 -7.73 -7.58
CA SER A 2 4.00 -9.17 -7.65
C SER A 2 5.28 -9.57 -6.94
N ASN A 3 5.21 -10.63 -6.15
CA ASN A 3 6.36 -11.23 -5.52
C ASN A 3 6.86 -12.38 -6.43
N LEU A 4 8.13 -12.34 -6.84
CA LEU A 4 8.76 -13.39 -7.64
C LEU A 4 9.22 -14.60 -6.81
N MET A 5 8.81 -14.72 -5.55
CA MET A 5 9.13 -15.91 -4.76
C MET A 5 8.58 -17.17 -5.46
N PRO A 6 9.41 -18.20 -5.67
CA PRO A 6 9.02 -19.37 -6.44
C PRO A 6 7.90 -20.20 -5.79
N SER A 7 7.64 -20.02 -4.51
CA SER A 7 6.56 -20.70 -3.78
C SER A 7 6.21 -19.91 -2.51
N PRO A 8 5.40 -18.85 -2.60
CA PRO A 8 5.00 -18.10 -1.42
C PRO A 8 4.06 -18.91 -0.54
N ASP A 9 4.33 -18.94 0.76
CA ASP A 9 3.38 -19.49 1.73
C ASP A 9 2.16 -18.56 1.84
N ALA A 10 0.97 -19.12 2.04
CA ALA A 10 -0.21 -18.36 2.40
C ALA A 10 -0.04 -17.77 3.82
N LEU A 11 -0.32 -16.48 3.97
CA LEU A 11 -0.20 -15.77 5.23
C LEU A 11 -1.60 -15.51 5.81
N GLU A 12 -1.89 -16.09 6.96
CA GLU A 12 -3.07 -15.72 7.74
C GLU A 12 -2.83 -14.38 8.42
N CYS A 13 -3.71 -13.42 8.18
CA CYS A 13 -3.66 -12.09 8.78
C CYS A 13 -4.95 -11.83 9.55
N ARG A 14 -4.81 -11.36 10.79
CA ARG A 14 -5.90 -10.88 11.64
C ARG A 14 -5.41 -9.68 12.44
N ALA A 15 -6.33 -8.82 12.86
CA ALA A 15 -5.99 -7.79 13.85
C ALA A 15 -5.51 -8.45 15.14
N ASP A 16 -4.54 -7.85 15.80
CA ASP A 16 -4.20 -8.23 17.17
C ASP A 16 -5.33 -7.77 18.12
N ALA A 17 -5.39 -8.35 19.33
CA ALA A 17 -6.25 -7.82 20.37
C ALA A 17 -5.91 -6.34 20.60
N ALA A 18 -6.95 -5.52 20.90
CA ALA A 18 -6.80 -4.08 21.12
C ALA A 18 -5.56 -3.79 21.98
N SER A 19 -4.63 -3.05 21.44
CA SER A 19 -3.37 -2.72 22.11
C SER A 19 -3.42 -1.27 22.56
N ALA A 20 -3.02 -1.02 23.81
CA ALA A 20 -2.81 0.33 24.33
C ALA A 20 -1.81 1.12 23.46
N PRO A 21 -1.77 2.46 23.57
CA PRO A 21 -0.77 3.26 22.89
C PRO A 21 0.64 2.70 23.11
N SER A 22 1.36 2.45 22.05
CA SER A 22 2.69 1.85 22.10
C SER A 22 3.49 2.31 20.88
N VAL A 23 4.81 2.13 20.91
CA VAL A 23 5.65 2.32 19.71
C VAL A 23 6.45 1.05 19.50
N LYS A 24 6.06 0.27 18.47
CA LYS A 24 6.79 -0.94 18.07
C LYS A 24 7.37 -0.75 16.67
N ALA A 25 8.67 -0.95 16.54
CA ALA A 25 9.40 -0.78 15.30
C ALA A 25 9.50 -2.12 14.53
N TYR A 26 9.15 -2.11 13.26
CA TYR A 26 9.24 -3.25 12.35
C TYR A 26 10.10 -2.86 11.14
N ARG A 27 11.34 -3.37 11.09
CA ARG A 27 12.24 -3.09 9.97
C ARG A 27 11.72 -3.76 8.69
N ALA A 28 11.59 -2.97 7.62
CA ALA A 28 11.17 -3.47 6.33
C ALA A 28 12.19 -4.47 5.75
N ARG A 29 11.68 -5.46 5.01
CA ARG A 29 12.50 -6.47 4.32
C ARG A 29 12.67 -6.06 2.86
N SER A 30 13.83 -6.30 2.27
CA SER A 30 14.01 -6.17 0.83
C SER A 30 13.23 -7.25 0.09
N ALA A 31 12.59 -6.86 -1.01
CA ALA A 31 11.92 -7.76 -1.94
C ALA A 31 12.24 -7.33 -3.37
N ASP A 32 12.68 -8.26 -4.21
CA ASP A 32 12.88 -8.03 -5.65
C ASP A 32 11.57 -8.34 -6.38
N LEU A 33 11.09 -7.39 -7.16
CA LEU A 33 9.85 -7.50 -7.95
C LEU A 33 10.11 -7.85 -9.42
N GLY A 34 11.36 -8.09 -9.78
CA GLY A 34 11.82 -8.40 -11.11
C GLY A 34 12.62 -7.26 -11.76
N GLY A 35 13.52 -7.65 -12.68
CA GLY A 35 14.35 -6.69 -13.41
C GLY A 35 15.30 -5.86 -12.51
N GLY A 36 15.55 -6.28 -11.27
CA GLY A 36 16.33 -5.53 -10.29
C GLY A 36 15.55 -4.41 -9.59
N PHE A 37 14.24 -4.37 -9.73
CA PHE A 37 13.39 -3.43 -9.00
C PHE A 37 13.18 -3.89 -7.56
N VAL A 38 14.02 -3.39 -6.66
CA VAL A 38 14.02 -3.76 -5.25
C VAL A 38 13.19 -2.76 -4.44
N VAL A 39 12.30 -3.29 -3.61
CA VAL A 39 11.45 -2.53 -2.70
C VAL A 39 11.74 -2.90 -1.23
N ARG A 40 11.36 -2.02 -0.32
CA ARG A 40 11.36 -2.26 1.12
C ARG A 40 9.94 -2.58 1.57
N ARG A 41 9.65 -3.86 1.83
CA ARG A 41 8.34 -4.33 2.28
C ARG A 41 8.16 -4.12 3.76
N ALA A 42 7.33 -3.14 4.12
CA ALA A 42 7.05 -2.76 5.49
C ALA A 42 5.82 -3.50 6.08
N LEU A 43 4.88 -3.94 5.24
CA LEU A 43 3.78 -4.86 5.57
C LEU A 43 3.63 -5.92 4.47
N PRO A 44 3.26 -7.17 4.81
CA PRO A 44 3.15 -7.75 6.15
C PRO A 44 4.53 -8.09 6.75
N GLN A 45 4.63 -8.01 8.08
CA GLN A 45 5.83 -8.39 8.85
C GLN A 45 5.51 -9.54 9.82
N THR A 46 6.54 -10.27 10.25
CA THR A 46 6.42 -11.19 11.40
C THR A 46 6.03 -10.37 12.64
N GLY A 47 4.91 -10.74 13.27
CA GLY A 47 4.37 -10.02 14.44
C GLY A 47 3.55 -8.76 14.13
N ARG A 48 3.43 -8.33 12.84
CA ARG A 48 2.50 -7.27 12.43
C ARG A 48 2.07 -7.50 10.98
N ARG A 49 0.83 -7.94 10.80
CA ARG A 49 0.29 -8.26 9.50
C ARG A 49 -0.66 -7.20 8.95
N LEU A 50 -1.35 -6.50 9.85
CA LEU A 50 -2.35 -5.48 9.54
C LEU A 50 -2.10 -4.21 10.36
N VAL A 51 -2.55 -3.08 9.82
CA VAL A 51 -2.77 -1.81 10.52
C VAL A 51 -4.14 -1.31 10.10
N GLY A 52 -5.18 -1.53 10.91
CA GLY A 52 -6.55 -1.44 10.43
C GLY A 52 -6.73 -2.34 9.20
N PRO A 53 -7.34 -1.87 8.10
CA PRO A 53 -7.50 -2.64 6.86
C PRO A 53 -6.24 -2.70 5.98
N TRP A 54 -5.17 -1.96 6.30
CA TRP A 54 -3.91 -1.98 5.55
C TRP A 54 -3.20 -3.31 5.75
N CYS A 55 -3.09 -4.10 4.69
CA CYS A 55 -2.50 -5.44 4.73
C CYS A 55 -1.16 -5.52 3.96
N PHE A 56 -0.80 -4.49 3.19
CA PHE A 56 0.43 -4.47 2.41
C PHE A 56 0.98 -3.04 2.29
N LEU A 57 2.32 -2.90 2.38
CA LEU A 57 3.02 -1.67 2.15
C LEU A 57 4.43 -1.96 1.63
N ASP A 58 4.68 -1.58 0.38
CA ASP A 58 6.01 -1.54 -0.23
C ASP A 58 6.44 -0.09 -0.43
N HIS A 59 7.67 0.22 -0.02
CA HIS A 59 8.33 1.49 -0.24
C HIS A 59 9.48 1.30 -1.23
N PHE A 60 9.41 1.97 -2.37
CA PHE A 60 10.43 1.94 -3.41
C PHE A 60 11.12 3.29 -3.58
N GLY A 61 12.39 3.24 -3.92
CA GLY A 61 13.23 4.44 -4.05
C GLY A 61 13.71 5.02 -2.70
N PRO A 62 14.26 6.28 -2.68
CA PRO A 62 14.50 7.08 -3.88
C PRO A 62 15.49 6.39 -4.85
N LEU A 63 15.15 6.42 -6.13
CA LEU A 63 15.96 5.88 -7.23
C LEU A 63 16.23 6.98 -8.24
N SER A 64 17.46 7.07 -8.74
CA SER A 64 17.80 7.84 -9.94
C SER A 64 18.38 6.89 -10.98
N PHE A 65 17.98 7.05 -12.24
CA PHE A 65 18.40 6.16 -13.32
C PHE A 65 18.66 6.94 -14.62
N HIS A 66 19.68 6.52 -15.38
CA HIS A 66 20.06 7.18 -16.62
C HIS A 66 19.39 6.55 -17.83
N ALA A 67 19.10 5.25 -17.79
CA ALA A 67 18.47 4.49 -18.85
C ALA A 67 17.59 3.37 -18.27
N GLY A 68 16.70 2.83 -19.11
CA GLY A 68 15.85 1.70 -18.77
C GLY A 68 14.53 2.11 -18.10
N LYS A 69 13.82 1.09 -17.66
CA LYS A 69 12.54 1.19 -16.94
C LYS A 69 12.74 0.51 -15.57
N PRO A 70 13.04 1.26 -14.51
CA PRO A 70 13.23 0.65 -13.18
C PRO A 70 11.97 -0.06 -12.68
N MET A 71 10.80 0.47 -13.02
CA MET A 71 9.51 -0.19 -12.76
C MET A 71 8.96 -0.71 -14.10
N ASP A 72 8.84 -2.02 -14.21
CA ASP A 72 8.18 -2.71 -15.31
C ASP A 72 7.55 -3.98 -14.75
N VAL A 73 6.46 -3.79 -14.01
CA VAL A 73 5.71 -4.89 -13.41
C VAL A 73 4.64 -5.33 -14.41
N ALA A 74 4.90 -6.47 -15.06
CA ALA A 74 4.02 -7.03 -16.07
C ALA A 74 2.61 -7.35 -15.54
N PRO A 75 1.61 -7.54 -16.42
CA PRO A 75 0.25 -7.82 -16.00
C PRO A 75 0.13 -8.96 -14.99
N HIS A 76 -0.52 -8.67 -13.89
CA HIS A 76 -0.73 -9.56 -12.76
C HIS A 76 -2.11 -9.32 -12.15
N PRO A 77 -2.72 -10.36 -11.53
CA PRO A 77 -4.10 -10.32 -11.07
C PRO A 77 -4.20 -9.93 -9.60
N HIS A 78 -5.33 -9.36 -9.21
CA HIS A 78 -5.70 -9.11 -7.81
C HIS A 78 -7.13 -9.52 -7.55
N ILE A 79 -7.42 -9.99 -6.30
CA ILE A 79 -8.75 -10.18 -5.73
C ILE A 79 -8.81 -9.69 -4.30
N GLY A 80 -10.00 -9.26 -3.85
CA GLY A 80 -10.33 -9.02 -2.43
C GLY A 80 -9.62 -7.84 -1.77
N LEU A 81 -9.06 -6.92 -2.56
CA LEU A 81 -8.29 -5.78 -2.07
C LEU A 81 -8.53 -4.50 -2.91
N GLN A 82 -8.07 -3.36 -2.37
CA GLN A 82 -7.80 -2.16 -3.15
C GLN A 82 -6.30 -1.90 -3.17
N THR A 83 -5.76 -1.43 -4.32
CA THR A 83 -4.39 -0.91 -4.40
C THR A 83 -4.39 0.60 -4.33
N VAL A 84 -3.43 1.15 -3.60
CA VAL A 84 -3.16 2.58 -3.47
C VAL A 84 -1.74 2.83 -3.95
N THR A 85 -1.60 3.53 -5.08
CA THR A 85 -0.29 3.96 -5.59
C THR A 85 -0.08 5.43 -5.23
N TRP A 86 1.01 5.72 -4.52
CA TRP A 86 1.38 7.05 -4.06
C TRP A 86 2.83 7.38 -4.41
N LEU A 87 3.06 8.48 -5.12
CA LEU A 87 4.40 8.90 -5.50
C LEU A 87 4.88 10.10 -4.68
N VAL A 88 6.14 10.03 -4.26
CA VAL A 88 6.92 11.12 -3.66
C VAL A 88 7.69 11.88 -4.74
N GLU A 89 8.25 11.11 -5.71
CA GLU A 89 8.96 11.63 -6.88
C GLU A 89 8.76 10.70 -8.07
N GLY A 90 8.86 11.26 -9.27
CA GLY A 90 8.81 10.51 -10.51
C GLY A 90 7.43 10.29 -11.06
N GLU A 91 7.31 9.36 -11.97
CA GLU A 91 6.07 8.98 -12.65
C GLU A 91 5.94 7.48 -12.75
N ALA A 92 4.70 6.98 -12.69
CA ALA A 92 4.35 5.62 -13.02
C ALA A 92 3.13 5.59 -13.96
N LEU A 93 3.09 4.61 -14.85
CA LEU A 93 1.99 4.38 -15.77
C LEU A 93 1.25 3.11 -15.35
N HIS A 94 0.01 3.27 -14.92
CA HIS A 94 -0.92 2.18 -14.64
C HIS A 94 -1.69 1.81 -15.91
N LYS A 95 -1.81 0.52 -16.18
CA LYS A 95 -2.71 -0.03 -17.21
C LYS A 95 -3.48 -1.19 -16.62
N ASP A 96 -4.78 -1.32 -16.92
CA ASP A 96 -5.60 -2.38 -16.37
C ASP A 96 -6.50 -3.07 -17.40
N SER A 97 -7.11 -4.15 -16.98
CA SER A 97 -8.02 -4.96 -17.82
C SER A 97 -9.39 -4.32 -18.03
N LEU A 98 -9.69 -3.20 -17.36
CA LEU A 98 -10.87 -2.38 -17.66
C LEU A 98 -10.61 -1.40 -18.81
N GLY A 99 -9.36 -1.29 -19.28
CA GLY A 99 -8.94 -0.44 -20.40
C GLY A 99 -8.40 0.92 -19.97
N HIS A 100 -8.09 1.13 -18.69
CA HIS A 100 -7.47 2.37 -18.24
C HIS A 100 -5.98 2.37 -18.57
N GLU A 101 -5.49 3.52 -19.01
CA GLU A 101 -4.08 3.89 -19.10
C GLU A 101 -3.91 5.23 -18.39
N GLN A 102 -3.34 5.20 -17.19
CA GLN A 102 -3.28 6.38 -16.33
C GLN A 102 -1.87 6.65 -15.82
N LEU A 103 -1.33 7.81 -16.19
CA LEU A 103 -0.11 8.34 -15.61
C LEU A 103 -0.41 8.94 -14.24
N ILE A 104 0.43 8.60 -13.26
CA ILE A 104 0.38 9.18 -11.91
C ILE A 104 1.67 9.95 -11.62
N ARG A 105 1.54 11.08 -10.91
CA ARG A 105 2.60 11.97 -10.45
C ARG A 105 2.46 12.26 -8.94
N PRO A 106 3.49 12.84 -8.30
CA PRO A 106 3.40 13.28 -6.91
C PRO A 106 2.17 14.16 -6.67
N GLY A 107 1.49 13.95 -5.54
CA GLY A 107 0.26 14.66 -5.18
C GLY A 107 -1.02 14.11 -5.80
N GLN A 108 -0.91 13.05 -6.60
CA GLN A 108 -2.04 12.35 -7.22
C GLN A 108 -2.19 10.96 -6.62
N LEU A 109 -3.39 10.41 -6.71
CA LEU A 109 -3.72 9.06 -6.23
C LEU A 109 -4.30 8.22 -7.35
N ASN A 110 -3.74 7.00 -7.53
CA ASN A 110 -4.42 5.92 -8.21
C ASN A 110 -4.99 4.94 -7.18
N LEU A 111 -6.28 4.69 -7.26
CA LEU A 111 -7.01 3.73 -6.43
C LEU A 111 -7.68 2.69 -7.33
N MET A 112 -7.20 1.45 -7.28
CA MET A 112 -7.82 0.33 -7.99
C MET A 112 -8.51 -0.59 -6.99
N THR A 113 -9.80 -0.84 -7.20
CA THR A 113 -10.57 -1.85 -6.45
C THR A 113 -10.54 -3.14 -7.24
N ALA A 114 -9.94 -4.17 -6.70
CA ALA A 114 -9.88 -5.47 -7.35
C ALA A 114 -11.20 -6.24 -7.25
N GLY A 115 -11.87 -6.17 -6.12
CA GLY A 115 -13.12 -6.87 -5.90
C GLY A 115 -13.01 -8.35 -6.25
N ARG A 116 -13.92 -8.85 -7.12
CA ARG A 116 -13.91 -10.25 -7.57
C ARG A 116 -12.72 -10.63 -8.46
N GLY A 117 -12.04 -9.64 -9.08
CA GLY A 117 -10.85 -9.86 -9.90
C GLY A 117 -10.60 -8.75 -10.92
N ILE A 118 -9.35 -8.36 -11.07
CA ILE A 118 -8.81 -7.43 -12.07
C ILE A 118 -7.36 -7.80 -12.34
N ALA A 119 -6.87 -7.51 -13.54
CA ALA A 119 -5.44 -7.53 -13.84
C ALA A 119 -4.94 -6.11 -14.15
N HIS A 120 -3.70 -5.80 -13.75
CA HIS A 120 -3.05 -4.55 -14.09
C HIS A 120 -1.53 -4.71 -14.27
N SER A 121 -0.92 -3.71 -14.90
CA SER A 121 0.54 -3.52 -14.98
C SER A 121 0.91 -2.13 -14.46
N GLU A 122 2.16 -2.00 -14.02
CA GLU A 122 2.73 -0.73 -13.57
C GLU A 122 4.10 -0.54 -14.20
N GLU A 123 4.26 0.53 -14.95
CA GLU A 123 5.43 0.76 -15.78
C GLU A 123 6.03 2.15 -15.52
N THR A 124 7.36 2.27 -15.69
CA THR A 124 7.98 3.58 -15.89
C THR A 124 7.58 4.09 -17.28
N PRO A 125 6.94 5.26 -17.40
CA PRO A 125 6.52 5.78 -18.70
C PRO A 125 7.73 6.14 -19.58
N PRO A 126 7.60 6.15 -20.93
CA PRO A 126 8.71 6.48 -21.84
C PRO A 126 9.30 7.88 -21.61
N ARG A 127 8.45 8.84 -21.29
CA ARG A 127 8.86 10.19 -20.87
C ARG A 127 8.71 10.31 -19.38
N ASN A 128 9.82 10.47 -18.67
CA ASN A 128 9.88 10.47 -17.20
C ASN A 128 11.00 11.37 -16.69
N SER A 129 10.97 11.71 -15.40
CA SER A 129 11.93 12.57 -14.71
C SER A 129 13.26 11.90 -14.37
N ARG A 130 13.43 10.63 -14.68
CA ARG A 130 14.60 9.81 -14.29
C ARG A 130 14.77 9.61 -12.79
N THR A 131 13.71 9.84 -12.04
CA THR A 131 13.62 9.55 -10.61
C THR A 131 12.39 8.69 -10.35
N LEU A 132 12.43 7.91 -9.28
CA LEU A 132 11.27 7.16 -8.81
C LEU A 132 11.35 6.98 -7.30
N HIS A 133 10.33 7.44 -6.60
CA HIS A 133 10.18 7.26 -5.16
C HIS A 133 8.70 7.22 -4.80
N GLY A 134 8.25 6.20 -4.11
CA GLY A 134 6.84 6.08 -3.77
C GLY A 134 6.49 4.88 -2.92
N LEU A 135 5.20 4.68 -2.80
CA LEU A 135 4.57 3.63 -2.03
C LEU A 135 3.55 2.88 -2.88
N GLN A 136 3.50 1.57 -2.68
CA GLN A 136 2.39 0.73 -3.08
C GLN A 136 1.76 0.12 -1.84
N LEU A 137 0.49 0.40 -1.60
CA LEU A 137 -0.22 -0.07 -0.43
C LEU A 137 -1.48 -0.84 -0.86
N TRP A 138 -1.91 -1.78 -0.01
CA TRP A 138 -3.19 -2.46 -0.20
C TRP A 138 -4.05 -2.37 1.05
N LEU A 139 -5.35 -2.15 0.78
CA LEU A 139 -6.44 -2.26 1.74
C LEU A 139 -7.16 -3.58 1.49
N ALA A 140 -7.29 -4.44 2.51
CA ALA A 140 -8.16 -5.60 2.44
C ALA A 140 -9.61 -5.15 2.35
N LEU A 141 -10.38 -5.72 1.44
CA LEU A 141 -11.82 -5.48 1.39
C LEU A 141 -12.53 -6.31 2.46
N PRO A 142 -13.52 -5.72 3.16
CA PRO A 142 -14.43 -6.47 4.04
C PRO A 142 -15.18 -7.57 3.25
N ASP A 143 -15.61 -8.60 3.94
CA ASP A 143 -16.31 -9.75 3.34
C ASP A 143 -17.52 -9.32 2.50
N ALA A 144 -18.29 -8.36 2.97
CA ALA A 144 -19.43 -7.80 2.25
C ALA A 144 -19.07 -7.14 0.90
N HIS A 145 -17.81 -6.76 0.69
CA HIS A 145 -17.36 -6.00 -0.49
C HIS A 145 -16.25 -6.69 -1.29
N ARG A 146 -15.68 -7.78 -0.81
CA ARG A 146 -14.55 -8.45 -1.47
C ARG A 146 -14.87 -9.03 -2.85
N CYS A 147 -16.14 -9.25 -3.16
CA CYS A 147 -16.62 -9.68 -4.46
C CYS A 147 -17.27 -8.55 -5.30
N ALA A 148 -17.09 -7.29 -4.89
CA ALA A 148 -17.56 -6.13 -5.67
C ALA A 148 -17.03 -6.14 -7.11
N ALA A 149 -17.68 -5.42 -8.00
CA ALA A 149 -17.14 -5.20 -9.35
C ALA A 149 -15.80 -4.47 -9.27
N PRO A 150 -14.80 -4.85 -10.10
CA PRO A 150 -13.56 -4.11 -10.16
C PRO A 150 -13.77 -2.68 -10.67
N SER A 151 -12.96 -1.75 -10.18
CA SER A 151 -13.00 -0.36 -10.62
C SER A 151 -11.62 0.30 -10.47
N PHE A 152 -11.44 1.40 -11.21
CA PHE A 152 -10.24 2.23 -11.12
C PHE A 152 -10.64 3.70 -11.04
N HIS A 153 -9.98 4.44 -10.14
CA HIS A 153 -10.18 5.88 -9.98
C HIS A 153 -8.84 6.60 -9.87
N HIS A 154 -8.68 7.65 -10.64
CA HIS A 154 -7.55 8.58 -10.54
C HIS A 154 -8.03 9.90 -9.92
N HIS A 155 -7.33 10.35 -8.89
CA HIS A 155 -7.57 11.64 -8.27
C HIS A 155 -6.36 12.54 -8.53
N GLY A 156 -6.54 13.51 -9.44
CA GLY A 156 -5.48 14.45 -9.86
C GLY A 156 -5.13 15.50 -8.80
N SER A 157 -5.98 15.66 -7.78
CA SER A 157 -5.73 16.54 -6.63
C SER A 157 -6.40 15.95 -5.40
N LEU A 158 -5.78 16.17 -4.24
CA LEU A 158 -6.26 15.68 -2.95
C LEU A 158 -6.34 16.83 -1.94
N PRO A 159 -7.26 16.75 -0.98
CA PRO A 159 -7.39 17.78 0.05
C PRO A 159 -6.21 17.75 1.02
N MET A 160 -5.89 18.92 1.54
CA MET A 160 -4.76 19.14 2.43
C MET A 160 -5.17 20.01 3.63
N VAL A 161 -4.63 19.66 4.79
CA VAL A 161 -4.77 20.46 6.03
C VAL A 161 -3.38 20.73 6.59
N THR A 162 -3.22 21.80 7.37
CA THR A 162 -1.91 22.18 7.94
C THR A 162 -1.95 22.11 9.45
N PHE A 163 -0.96 21.46 10.04
CA PHE A 163 -0.74 21.38 11.48
C PHE A 163 0.63 21.97 11.82
N GLY A 164 0.65 23.18 12.36
CA GLY A 164 1.90 23.87 12.69
C GLY A 164 2.81 24.09 11.48
N THR A 165 3.93 23.35 11.42
CA THR A 165 4.89 23.44 10.31
C THR A 165 4.73 22.34 9.26
N CYS A 166 3.71 21.52 9.39
CA CYS A 166 3.49 20.32 8.59
C CYS A 166 2.22 20.42 7.75
N ARG A 167 2.33 20.14 6.47
CA ARG A 167 1.19 19.91 5.57
C ARG A 167 0.82 18.43 5.61
N ALA A 168 -0.47 18.17 5.76
CA ALA A 168 -1.04 16.82 5.77
C ALA A 168 -1.94 16.65 4.53
N MET A 169 -1.52 15.88 3.55
CA MET A 169 -2.32 15.55 2.38
C MET A 169 -3.12 14.27 2.66
N VAL A 170 -4.45 14.39 2.64
CA VAL A 170 -5.36 13.29 2.96
C VAL A 170 -5.54 12.41 1.72
N VAL A 171 -4.74 11.34 1.65
CA VAL A 171 -4.71 10.42 0.51
C VAL A 171 -5.95 9.51 0.53
N ILE A 172 -6.28 8.94 1.70
CA ILE A 172 -7.40 8.02 1.92
C ILE A 172 -8.09 8.39 3.23
N GLY A 173 -9.41 8.29 3.25
CA GLY A 173 -10.22 8.47 4.45
C GLY A 173 -10.37 9.92 4.87
N GLU A 174 -10.29 10.19 6.17
CA GLU A 174 -10.52 11.52 6.74
C GLU A 174 -9.53 11.83 7.86
N LEU A 175 -9.07 13.07 7.90
CA LEU A 175 -8.26 13.62 8.99
C LEU A 175 -8.79 15.00 9.36
N ASP A 176 -9.13 15.20 10.65
CA ASP A 176 -9.60 16.48 11.21
C ASP A 176 -10.73 17.13 10.38
N GLY A 177 -11.73 16.35 9.99
CA GLY A 177 -12.87 16.80 9.18
C GLY A 177 -12.57 16.98 7.69
N VAL A 178 -11.32 16.84 7.26
CA VAL A 178 -10.91 16.91 5.84
C VAL A 178 -10.91 15.51 5.25
N ARG A 179 -11.78 15.28 4.25
CA ARG A 179 -12.04 13.96 3.66
C ARG A 179 -11.47 13.85 2.25
N SER A 180 -10.74 12.75 2.00
CA SER A 180 -10.34 12.35 0.64
C SER A 180 -11.55 11.98 -0.22
N PRO A 181 -11.56 12.31 -1.52
CA PRO A 181 -12.60 11.86 -2.44
C PRO A 181 -12.52 10.36 -2.78
N ALA A 182 -11.46 9.68 -2.36
CA ALA A 182 -11.23 8.28 -2.64
C ALA A 182 -12.19 7.38 -1.85
N GLN A 183 -12.93 6.54 -2.55
CA GLN A 183 -13.89 5.63 -1.93
C GLN A 183 -13.19 4.42 -1.30
N THR A 184 -13.42 4.22 0.00
CA THR A 184 -12.96 3.04 0.75
C THR A 184 -14.15 2.27 1.31
N TYR A 185 -13.93 1.01 1.69
CA TYR A 185 -14.95 0.11 2.19
C TYR A 185 -14.80 -0.19 3.69
N SER A 186 -13.83 0.45 4.34
CA SER A 186 -13.57 0.35 5.78
C SER A 186 -13.22 1.73 6.33
N SER A 187 -13.47 1.96 7.61
CA SER A 187 -12.99 3.14 8.33
C SER A 187 -11.47 3.13 8.34
N THR A 188 -10.85 4.04 7.59
CA THR A 188 -9.39 4.06 7.38
C THR A 188 -8.87 5.47 7.16
N VAL A 189 -7.58 5.65 7.34
CA VAL A 189 -6.85 6.88 7.06
C VAL A 189 -5.50 6.58 6.42
N GLY A 190 -5.14 7.36 5.41
CA GLY A 190 -3.82 7.38 4.80
C GLY A 190 -3.45 8.84 4.51
N VAL A 191 -2.38 9.34 5.11
CA VAL A 191 -2.00 10.75 5.04
C VAL A 191 -0.50 10.87 4.81
N GLU A 192 -0.11 11.66 3.82
CA GLU A 192 1.28 12.10 3.73
C GLU A 192 1.47 13.37 4.55
N LEU A 193 2.41 13.35 5.48
CA LEU A 193 2.84 14.49 6.27
C LEU A 193 4.17 15.01 5.70
N ALA A 194 4.23 16.31 5.36
CA ALA A 194 5.40 16.97 4.78
C ALA A 194 5.72 18.26 5.53
N ALA A 195 6.95 18.38 6.01
CA ALA A 195 7.41 19.56 6.75
C ALA A 195 8.03 20.61 5.82
N ASP A 196 7.50 21.83 5.82
CA ASP A 196 8.03 22.95 5.05
C ASP A 196 9.21 23.65 5.76
N ARG A 197 9.27 23.54 7.08
CA ARG A 197 10.32 24.12 7.95
C ARG A 197 10.50 23.26 9.19
N ASP A 198 11.60 23.47 9.89
CA ASP A 198 11.83 22.83 11.18
C ASP A 198 10.74 23.19 12.18
N GLY A 199 10.32 22.22 12.99
CA GLY A 199 9.34 22.51 14.04
C GLY A 199 8.71 21.28 14.66
N HIS A 200 7.76 21.58 15.55
CA HIS A 200 6.88 20.58 16.15
C HIS A 200 5.52 20.63 15.50
N THR A 201 4.90 19.48 15.38
CA THR A 201 3.52 19.35 14.94
C THR A 201 2.78 18.36 15.82
N ALA A 202 1.50 18.58 15.96
CA ALA A 202 0.56 17.70 16.64
C ALA A 202 -0.59 17.42 15.65
N VAL A 203 -0.67 16.18 15.18
CA VAL A 203 -1.70 15.73 14.25
C VAL A 203 -2.76 14.98 15.03
N PRO A 204 -4.06 15.39 14.97
CA PRO A 204 -5.13 14.66 15.65
C PRO A 204 -5.29 13.25 15.07
N LEU A 205 -5.58 12.29 15.91
CA LEU A 205 -5.80 10.89 15.55
C LEU A 205 -7.14 10.40 16.08
N ALA A 206 -7.76 9.48 15.37
CA ALA A 206 -8.91 8.74 15.87
C ALA A 206 -8.46 7.68 16.89
N ALA A 207 -8.81 7.83 18.17
CA ALA A 207 -8.35 6.94 19.24
C ALA A 207 -8.77 5.47 19.03
N SER A 208 -9.89 5.22 18.33
CA SER A 208 -10.35 3.87 17.99
C SER A 208 -9.51 3.18 16.90
N PHE A 209 -8.70 3.93 16.15
CA PHE A 209 -7.90 3.40 15.05
C PHE A 209 -6.57 2.83 15.54
N GLU A 210 -6.12 1.76 14.90
CA GLU A 210 -4.71 1.42 14.84
C GLU A 210 -4.00 2.43 13.95
N HIS A 211 -2.78 2.83 14.31
CA HIS A 211 -1.97 3.72 13.49
C HIS A 211 -0.56 3.17 13.31
N ALA A 212 0.04 3.52 12.19
CA ALA A 212 1.48 3.34 11.94
C ALA A 212 2.03 4.46 11.08
N ILE A 213 3.33 4.75 11.24
CA ILE A 213 4.04 5.73 10.44
C ILE A 213 5.28 5.12 9.78
N LEU A 214 5.59 5.60 8.59
CA LEU A 214 6.78 5.23 7.83
C LEU A 214 7.49 6.50 7.36
N LEU A 215 8.75 6.67 7.75
CA LEU A 215 9.60 7.77 7.27
C LEU A 215 9.96 7.54 5.80
N LEU A 216 9.66 8.52 4.94
CA LEU A 216 9.97 8.50 3.50
C LEU A 216 11.25 9.29 3.20
N VAL A 217 11.34 10.51 3.70
CA VAL A 217 12.46 11.43 3.46
C VAL A 217 12.76 12.23 4.72
N GLY A 218 14.03 12.60 4.89
CA GLY A 218 14.46 13.57 5.90
C GLY A 218 14.60 13.00 7.31
N HIS A 219 14.36 13.86 8.30
CA HIS A 219 14.54 13.55 9.71
C HIS A 219 13.29 13.89 10.52
N VAL A 220 12.81 12.92 11.26
CA VAL A 220 11.61 13.02 12.12
C VAL A 220 11.90 12.34 13.45
N GLU A 221 11.45 12.93 14.54
CA GLU A 221 11.45 12.34 15.87
C GLU A 221 10.01 12.14 16.35
N LEU A 222 9.76 10.96 16.93
CA LEU A 222 8.53 10.60 17.63
C LEU A 222 8.88 10.27 19.08
N ASP A 223 8.24 10.93 20.04
CA ASP A 223 8.48 10.71 21.48
C ASP A 223 10.01 10.76 21.80
N ASP A 224 10.71 11.80 21.31
CA ASP A 224 12.16 12.05 21.42
C ASP A 224 13.07 10.95 20.81
N ARG A 225 12.50 10.08 19.97
CA ARG A 225 13.26 9.06 19.24
C ARG A 225 13.29 9.36 17.75
N ALA A 226 14.49 9.42 17.17
CA ALA A 226 14.65 9.57 15.74
C ALA A 226 14.10 8.34 15.02
N LEU A 227 13.27 8.58 13.98
CA LEU A 227 12.74 7.54 13.11
C LEU A 227 13.83 7.09 12.12
N ALA A 228 13.99 5.78 11.99
CA ALA A 228 14.91 5.19 11.03
C ALA A 228 14.21 4.97 9.67
N PRO A 229 14.84 5.31 8.54
CA PRO A 229 14.34 4.97 7.21
C PRO A 229 14.10 3.47 7.06
N GLY A 230 13.06 3.10 6.30
CA GLY A 230 12.71 1.70 6.05
C GLY A 230 12.22 0.93 7.30
N THR A 231 11.70 1.65 8.28
CA THR A 231 11.10 1.07 9.49
C THR A 231 9.68 1.57 9.66
N LEU A 232 8.73 0.64 9.77
CA LEU A 232 7.34 0.92 10.12
C LEU A 232 7.23 1.01 11.65
N TYR A 233 6.74 2.12 12.15
CA TYR A 233 6.47 2.32 13.56
C TYR A 233 4.97 2.17 13.82
N TYR A 234 4.59 1.05 14.42
CA TYR A 234 3.21 0.80 14.83
C TYR A 234 2.94 1.47 16.17
N LEU A 235 1.85 2.21 16.26
CA LEU A 235 1.52 3.10 17.37
C LEU A 235 0.44 2.56 18.31
N GLY A 236 -0.19 1.44 17.96
CA GLY A 236 -1.34 0.89 18.70
C GLY A 236 -2.64 1.65 18.45
N THR A 237 -3.62 1.39 19.30
CA THR A 237 -4.88 2.15 19.43
C THR A 237 -4.83 3.08 20.64
N GLY A 238 -5.83 3.95 20.83
CA GLY A 238 -5.95 4.83 22.00
C GLY A 238 -5.12 6.11 21.95
N ARG A 239 -4.42 6.39 20.84
CA ARG A 239 -3.77 7.69 20.65
C ARG A 239 -4.76 8.68 20.05
N GLU A 240 -4.90 9.84 20.69
CA GLU A 240 -5.71 10.96 20.20
C GLU A 240 -4.87 11.96 19.39
N GLN A 241 -3.54 11.85 19.46
CA GLN A 241 -2.62 12.79 18.84
C GLN A 241 -1.29 12.13 18.47
N LEU A 242 -0.72 12.53 17.33
CA LEU A 242 0.63 12.22 16.90
C LEU A 242 1.51 13.47 17.03
N SER A 243 2.38 13.49 18.04
CA SER A 243 3.33 14.58 18.26
C SER A 243 4.67 14.26 17.62
N LEU A 244 5.12 15.11 16.70
CA LEU A 244 6.34 14.92 15.93
C LEU A 244 7.22 16.17 15.98
N ARG A 245 8.54 15.95 16.02
CA ARG A 245 9.53 16.98 15.68
C ARG A 245 10.06 16.68 14.28
N LEU A 246 9.93 17.64 13.37
CA LEU A 246 10.31 17.48 11.97
C LEU A 246 11.38 18.48 11.58
N ARG A 247 12.31 18.05 10.71
CA ARG A 247 13.18 18.96 9.96
C ARG A 247 12.56 19.34 8.62
N ALA A 248 12.91 20.50 8.13
CA ALA A 248 12.48 20.96 6.80
C ALA A 248 12.76 19.92 5.73
N GLY A 249 11.80 19.68 4.84
CA GLY A 249 11.88 18.67 3.80
C GLY A 249 11.58 17.24 4.26
N ALA A 250 11.32 17.00 5.56
CA ALA A 250 10.91 15.67 6.02
C ALA A 250 9.52 15.30 5.48
N ARG A 251 9.37 14.02 5.09
CA ARG A 251 8.11 13.44 4.62
C ARG A 251 7.91 12.07 5.24
N LEU A 252 6.69 11.79 5.67
CA LEU A 252 6.30 10.50 6.22
C LEU A 252 4.88 10.13 5.80
N MET A 253 4.60 8.81 5.72
CA MET A 253 3.26 8.28 5.52
C MET A 253 2.69 7.85 6.86
N LEU A 254 1.55 8.37 7.22
CA LEU A 254 0.68 7.91 8.30
C LEU A 254 -0.41 7.03 7.69
N ILE A 255 -0.55 5.81 8.18
CA ILE A 255 -1.65 4.91 7.86
C ILE A 255 -2.37 4.51 9.12
N GLY A 256 -3.67 4.25 9.02
CA GLY A 256 -4.47 3.80 10.16
C GLY A 256 -5.86 3.34 9.74
N GLY A 257 -6.61 2.87 10.71
CA GLY A 257 -8.01 2.46 10.54
C GLY A 257 -8.50 1.68 11.75
N GLU A 258 -9.82 1.46 11.81
CA GLU A 258 -10.39 0.56 12.78
C GLU A 258 -9.73 -0.83 12.67
N PRO A 259 -9.42 -1.51 13.79
CA PRO A 259 -8.88 -2.86 13.76
C PRO A 259 -9.73 -3.76 12.86
N PHE A 260 -9.09 -4.38 11.87
CA PHE A 260 -9.81 -5.17 10.87
C PHE A 260 -10.39 -6.44 11.49
N GLY A 261 -11.70 -6.46 11.71
CA GLY A 261 -12.42 -7.47 12.49
C GLY A 261 -12.47 -8.86 11.85
N GLU A 262 -11.90 -9.03 10.66
CA GLU A 262 -11.96 -10.27 9.89
C GLU A 262 -10.58 -10.93 9.74
N ARG A 263 -10.60 -12.26 9.62
CA ARG A 263 -9.41 -13.03 9.24
C ARG A 263 -9.31 -13.09 7.73
N ILE A 264 -8.13 -12.77 7.19
CA ILE A 264 -7.84 -12.87 5.77
C ILE A 264 -6.67 -13.82 5.52
N LEU A 265 -6.64 -14.40 4.33
CA LEU A 265 -5.50 -15.12 3.78
C LEU A 265 -4.89 -14.30 2.65
N MET A 266 -3.59 -14.00 2.77
CA MET A 266 -2.81 -13.36 1.71
C MET A 266 -1.91 -14.39 1.05
N TRP A 267 -2.01 -14.50 -0.25
CA TRP A 267 -1.09 -15.32 -1.04
C TRP A 267 -0.81 -14.63 -2.37
N TRP A 268 0.46 -14.47 -2.70
CA TRP A 268 0.91 -13.79 -3.91
C TRP A 268 0.28 -12.39 -4.03
N ASN A 269 -0.70 -12.19 -4.93
CA ASN A 269 -1.43 -10.93 -5.12
C ASN A 269 -2.92 -11.03 -4.72
N PHE A 270 -3.29 -12.08 -4.00
CA PHE A 270 -4.66 -12.36 -3.63
C PHE A 270 -4.89 -12.16 -2.13
N VAL A 271 -6.01 -11.52 -1.81
CA VAL A 271 -6.57 -11.45 -0.48
C VAL A 271 -7.88 -12.22 -0.49
N ALA A 272 -7.95 -13.31 0.26
CA ALA A 272 -9.07 -14.23 0.30
C ALA A 272 -9.48 -14.55 1.74
N ARG A 273 -10.44 -15.44 1.93
CA ARG A 273 -10.86 -15.95 3.24
C ARG A 273 -10.50 -17.41 3.41
N THR A 274 -10.44 -18.17 2.31
CA THR A 274 -10.16 -19.60 2.34
C THR A 274 -9.04 -19.99 1.36
N PRO A 275 -8.33 -21.11 1.58
CA PRO A 275 -7.36 -21.64 0.62
C PRO A 275 -7.99 -22.01 -0.73
N GLU A 276 -9.27 -22.44 -0.73
CA GLU A 276 -10.01 -22.82 -1.94
C GLU A 276 -10.21 -21.61 -2.85
N GLU A 277 -10.55 -20.44 -2.30
CA GLU A 277 -10.67 -19.20 -3.05
C GLU A 277 -9.34 -18.79 -3.71
N ILE A 278 -8.21 -19.01 -3.02
CA ILE A 278 -6.88 -18.77 -3.59
C ILE A 278 -6.60 -19.74 -4.74
N ALA A 279 -6.93 -21.03 -4.55
CA ALA A 279 -6.71 -22.06 -5.56
C ALA A 279 -7.56 -21.80 -6.81
N GLU A 280 -8.82 -21.42 -6.63
CA GLU A 280 -9.72 -21.03 -7.72
C GLU A 280 -9.19 -19.80 -8.47
N ALA A 281 -8.85 -18.72 -7.77
CA ALA A 281 -8.33 -17.51 -8.38
C ALA A 281 -7.02 -17.76 -9.15
N ARG A 282 -6.14 -18.61 -8.60
CA ARG A 282 -4.92 -19.03 -9.29
C ARG A 282 -5.23 -19.81 -10.57
N SER A 283 -6.16 -20.79 -10.49
CA SER A 283 -6.59 -21.57 -11.64
C SER A 283 -7.19 -20.70 -12.73
N ASP A 284 -8.08 -19.77 -12.34
CA ASP A 284 -8.70 -18.79 -13.26
C ASP A 284 -7.63 -17.95 -13.98
N TRP A 285 -6.60 -17.50 -13.25
CA TRP A 285 -5.50 -16.76 -13.86
C TRP A 285 -4.70 -17.60 -14.86
N GLU A 286 -4.29 -18.79 -14.48
CA GLU A 286 -3.48 -19.66 -15.33
C GLU A 286 -4.24 -20.13 -16.60
N GLN A 287 -5.56 -20.37 -16.48
CA GLN A 287 -6.42 -20.83 -17.57
C GLN A 287 -6.99 -19.70 -18.43
N ASP A 288 -6.55 -18.46 -18.22
CA ASP A 288 -7.04 -17.29 -18.98
C ASP A 288 -8.54 -17.03 -18.85
N HIS A 289 -9.06 -17.30 -17.67
CA HIS A 289 -10.48 -17.11 -17.39
C HIS A 289 -10.84 -15.61 -17.40
N ARG A 290 -12.04 -15.28 -17.91
CA ARG A 290 -12.52 -13.90 -18.06
C ARG A 290 -12.59 -13.07 -16.78
N ARG A 291 -12.41 -13.71 -15.60
CA ARG A 291 -12.47 -13.07 -14.29
C ARG A 291 -11.53 -11.87 -14.17
N PHE A 292 -10.32 -11.98 -14.69
CA PHE A 292 -9.29 -10.95 -14.55
C PHE A 292 -9.21 -10.02 -15.76
N GLY A 293 -9.67 -10.46 -16.93
CA GLY A 293 -9.54 -9.72 -18.19
C GLY A 293 -8.08 -9.59 -18.65
N ASP A 294 -7.90 -8.86 -19.76
CA ASP A 294 -6.61 -8.66 -20.43
C ASP A 294 -6.15 -7.22 -20.33
N VAL A 295 -4.88 -7.00 -19.97
CA VAL A 295 -4.22 -5.68 -20.01
C VAL A 295 -3.68 -5.44 -21.42
N ARG A 296 -4.56 -5.11 -22.36
CA ARG A 296 -4.26 -5.01 -23.80
C ARG A 296 -3.21 -3.96 -24.16
N ALA A 297 -3.11 -2.91 -23.35
CA ALA A 297 -2.17 -1.81 -23.58
C ALA A 297 -0.73 -2.15 -23.15
N TYR A 298 -0.49 -3.28 -22.49
CA TYR A 298 0.84 -3.73 -22.11
C TYR A 298 1.51 -4.52 -23.24
N VAL A 299 2.78 -4.21 -23.51
CA VAL A 299 3.57 -4.93 -24.52
C VAL A 299 4.47 -5.96 -23.82
N GLY A 300 4.03 -7.20 -23.78
CA GLY A 300 4.75 -8.28 -23.12
C GLY A 300 3.85 -9.41 -22.66
N ARG A 301 4.42 -10.32 -21.89
CA ARG A 301 3.69 -11.44 -21.30
C ARG A 301 3.24 -11.09 -19.89
N ARG A 302 2.10 -11.59 -19.48
CA ARG A 302 1.64 -11.54 -18.09
C ARG A 302 2.52 -12.38 -17.17
N LEU A 303 2.55 -12.06 -15.89
CA LEU A 303 3.25 -12.85 -14.89
C LEU A 303 2.50 -14.17 -14.66
N PRO A 304 3.19 -15.34 -14.71
CA PRO A 304 2.58 -16.60 -14.29
C PRO A 304 2.36 -16.58 -12.77
N ALA A 305 1.29 -17.22 -12.32
CA ALA A 305 1.10 -17.42 -10.89
C ALA A 305 2.10 -18.47 -10.37
N PRO A 306 2.70 -18.25 -9.18
CA PRO A 306 3.61 -19.24 -8.61
C PRO A 306 2.88 -20.56 -8.32
N PRO A 307 3.61 -21.70 -8.19
CA PRO A 307 3.03 -22.92 -7.71
C PRO A 307 2.37 -22.75 -6.34
N LEU A 308 1.14 -23.22 -6.20
CA LEU A 308 0.43 -23.20 -4.93
C LEU A 308 0.80 -24.41 -4.11
N THR A 309 1.56 -24.22 -3.05
CA THR A 309 1.77 -25.24 -2.01
C THR A 309 0.78 -24.94 -0.89
N LEU A 310 -0.31 -25.71 -0.84
CA LEU A 310 -1.27 -25.68 0.26
C LEU A 310 -0.64 -26.32 1.51
N ARG A 311 0.32 -25.63 2.13
CA ARG A 311 0.72 -25.96 3.49
C ARG A 311 -0.26 -25.31 4.43
N PRO A 312 -0.68 -25.97 5.53
CA PRO A 312 -1.47 -25.28 6.55
C PRO A 312 -0.73 -24.01 6.96
N PRO A 313 -1.45 -22.88 7.17
CA PRO A 313 -0.82 -21.63 7.55
C PRO A 313 0.04 -21.87 8.80
N ARG A 314 1.28 -21.36 8.78
CA ARG A 314 2.17 -21.46 9.94
C ARG A 314 1.52 -20.71 11.10
N PRO A 315 1.35 -21.35 12.26
CA PRO A 315 0.94 -20.64 13.45
C PRO A 315 1.97 -19.53 13.76
N ARG A 316 1.55 -18.52 14.50
CA ARG A 316 2.31 -17.30 14.88
C ARG A 316 3.61 -17.62 15.59
#